data_790b1b796147133cb8ddd0ee2f631b3a
#
_entry.id   790b1b796147133cb8ddd0ee2f631b3a
#
_cell.length_a   1.000
_cell.length_b   1.000
_cell.length_c   1.000
_cell.angle_alpha   90.00
_cell.angle_beta   90.00
_cell.angle_gamma   90.00
#
_symmetry.space_group_name_H-M   'P 1'
#
loop_
_entity.id
_entity.type
_entity.pdbx_description
1 polymer ?
#
loop_
_entity_poly.entity_id
_entity_poly.type
_entity_poly.pdbx_seq_one_letter_code
_entity_poly.pdbx_strand_id
1 'polypeptide(L)'
;MTNPWSAERALARFVRVGIVAVLILLTGCATAYQHEKVTGGYTDFPLAETTYRVRFKGNNYTSRDKVEQFLLYRCAELTEQLGYDHFIVLSEDTLDISDPFAKAGLFPRNYYATALIQVFHDPDHAAAYNAREVMRRIQAQYPNELGELSKDLDS
;
A
#
# COMPACT_ATOMS: atom_id res chain seq x y z
N MET A 1 33.09 12.08 48.33
CA MET A 1 33.60 12.70 47.09
C MET A 1 32.86 12.09 45.94
N THR A 2 31.83 12.74 45.45
CA THR A 2 31.01 12.27 44.33
C THR A 2 31.72 12.69 43.01
N ASN A 3 32.00 11.72 42.18
CA ASN A 3 32.75 11.91 40.93
C ASN A 3 31.87 12.64 39.90
N PRO A 4 32.18 13.92 39.51
CA PRO A 4 31.33 14.71 38.62
C PRO A 4 31.15 14.10 37.22
N TRP A 5 32.09 13.27 36.79
CA TRP A 5 32.08 12.60 35.48
C TRP A 5 31.02 11.49 35.34
N SER A 6 30.44 11.02 36.44
CA SER A 6 29.38 9.97 36.39
C SER A 6 28.03 10.55 36.02
N ALA A 7 27.74 11.77 36.48
CA ALA A 7 26.47 12.44 36.21
C ALA A 7 26.35 12.88 34.73
N GLU A 8 27.42 13.39 34.15
CA GLU A 8 27.45 13.81 32.73
C GLU A 8 27.27 12.64 31.77
N ARG A 9 27.89 11.48 32.09
CA ARG A 9 27.73 10.26 31.29
C ARG A 9 26.30 9.69 31.39
N ALA A 10 25.66 9.77 32.53
CA ALA A 10 24.28 9.36 32.71
C ALA A 10 23.34 10.27 31.90
N LEU A 11 23.52 11.60 32.00
CA LEU A 11 22.71 12.56 31.27
C LEU A 11 22.83 12.37 29.73
N ALA A 12 24.06 12.16 29.24
CA ALA A 12 24.32 11.91 27.82
C ALA A 12 23.65 10.60 27.31
N ARG A 13 23.56 9.57 28.16
CA ARG A 13 22.83 8.34 27.82
C ARG A 13 21.33 8.56 27.74
N PHE A 14 20.73 9.29 28.69
CA PHE A 14 19.30 9.62 28.66
C PHE A 14 18.93 10.47 27.45
N VAL A 15 19.75 11.46 27.11
CA VAL A 15 19.53 12.29 25.89
C VAL A 15 19.61 11.45 24.63
N ARG A 16 20.58 10.54 24.49
CA ARG A 16 20.69 9.66 23.31
C ARG A 16 19.51 8.70 23.20
N VAL A 17 19.08 8.10 24.31
CA VAL A 17 17.91 7.21 24.31
C VAL A 17 16.64 7.99 23.97
N GLY A 18 16.48 9.22 24.49
CA GLY A 18 15.35 10.10 24.15
C GLY A 18 15.30 10.46 22.68
N ILE A 19 16.46 10.78 22.07
CA ILE A 19 16.53 11.11 20.62
C ILE A 19 16.18 9.89 19.76
N VAL A 20 16.66 8.69 20.10
CA VAL A 20 16.33 7.46 19.38
C VAL A 20 14.84 7.12 19.50
N ALA A 21 14.25 7.29 20.68
CA ALA A 21 12.83 7.07 20.90
C ALA A 21 11.96 8.05 20.08
N VAL A 22 12.34 9.33 20.00
CA VAL A 22 11.66 10.34 19.18
C VAL A 22 11.78 10.04 17.69
N LEU A 23 12.94 9.58 17.22
CA LEU A 23 13.15 9.20 15.81
C LEU A 23 12.28 8.00 15.39
N ILE A 24 12.04 7.04 16.29
CA ILE A 24 11.16 5.88 16.02
C ILE A 24 9.69 6.31 15.91
N LEU A 25 9.27 7.36 16.63
CA LEU A 25 7.89 7.87 16.60
C LEU A 25 7.58 8.70 15.33
N LEU A 26 8.61 9.10 14.56
CA LEU A 26 8.47 9.92 13.34
C LEU A 26 8.28 9.07 12.06
N THR A 27 8.21 7.75 12.14
CA THR A 27 7.85 6.92 10.99
C THR A 27 6.37 7.14 10.66
N GLY A 28 6.12 8.12 9.79
CA GLY A 28 4.78 8.44 9.30
C GLY A 28 4.17 7.19 8.67
N CYS A 29 3.03 6.74 9.21
CA CYS A 29 2.30 5.59 8.68
C CYS A 29 1.68 5.95 7.33
N ALA A 30 2.33 5.60 6.22
CA ALA A 30 1.66 5.49 4.92
C ALA A 30 0.46 4.52 5.04
N THR A 31 -0.52 4.63 4.13
CA THR A 31 -1.64 3.68 4.13
C THR A 31 -1.11 2.25 4.05
N ALA A 32 -1.43 1.44 5.05
CA ALA A 32 -1.18 0.02 5.02
C ALA A 32 -2.04 -0.64 3.91
N TYR A 33 -1.51 -1.69 3.29
CA TYR A 33 -2.29 -2.53 2.40
C TYR A 33 -3.26 -3.37 3.24
N GLN A 34 -4.53 -2.98 3.24
CA GLN A 34 -5.59 -3.59 4.07
C GLN A 34 -6.96 -3.31 3.44
N HIS A 35 -7.98 -4.02 3.90
CA HIS A 35 -9.37 -3.67 3.56
C HIS A 35 -9.67 -2.22 3.96
N GLU A 36 -10.49 -1.51 3.17
CA GLU A 36 -10.73 -0.06 3.36
C GLU A 36 -11.21 0.25 4.78
N LYS A 37 -10.53 1.17 5.42
CA LYS A 37 -10.85 1.79 6.71
C LYS A 37 -10.78 3.30 6.59
N VAL A 38 -10.95 4.00 7.70
CA VAL A 38 -10.83 5.47 7.75
C VAL A 38 -9.47 5.96 7.22
N THR A 39 -8.41 5.19 7.42
CA THR A 39 -7.04 5.50 6.99
C THR A 39 -6.73 5.13 5.54
N GLY A 40 -7.69 4.58 4.79
CA GLY A 40 -7.53 4.08 3.42
C GLY A 40 -7.50 2.55 3.34
N GLY A 41 -7.18 2.03 2.17
CA GLY A 41 -7.17 0.61 1.86
C GLY A 41 -7.92 0.26 0.58
N TYR A 42 -8.19 -1.03 0.35
CA TYR A 42 -8.85 -1.54 -0.85
C TYR A 42 -10.30 -1.95 -0.62
N THR A 43 -11.10 -1.91 -1.69
CA THR A 43 -12.44 -2.52 -1.79
C THR A 43 -12.66 -3.09 -3.17
N ASP A 44 -13.42 -4.19 -3.23
CA ASP A 44 -13.73 -4.91 -4.46
C ASP A 44 -15.25 -5.03 -4.62
N PHE A 45 -15.72 -4.89 -5.85
CA PHE A 45 -17.14 -4.99 -6.20
C PHE A 45 -17.31 -5.90 -7.40
N PRO A 46 -18.02 -7.03 -7.29
CA PRO A 46 -18.40 -7.84 -8.44
C PRO A 46 -19.42 -7.07 -9.29
N LEU A 47 -19.21 -7.03 -10.60
CA LEU A 47 -20.12 -6.42 -11.57
C LEU A 47 -20.73 -7.48 -12.49
N ALA A 48 -19.98 -8.55 -12.78
CA ALA A 48 -20.42 -9.72 -13.53
C ALA A 48 -19.63 -10.94 -13.03
N GLU A 49 -19.88 -12.12 -13.57
CA GLU A 49 -19.23 -13.37 -13.17
C GLU A 49 -17.70 -13.30 -13.18
N THR A 50 -17.11 -12.65 -14.17
CA THR A 50 -15.66 -12.50 -14.32
C THR A 50 -15.19 -11.05 -14.32
N THR A 51 -16.06 -10.09 -13.99
CA THR A 51 -15.75 -8.65 -14.06
C THR A 51 -15.90 -8.00 -12.70
N TYR A 52 -14.85 -7.33 -12.26
CA TYR A 52 -14.76 -6.72 -10.93
C TYR A 52 -14.29 -5.28 -11.02
N ARG A 53 -14.81 -4.44 -10.15
CA ARG A 53 -14.27 -3.11 -9.89
C ARG A 53 -13.44 -3.15 -8.63
N VAL A 54 -12.17 -2.86 -8.76
CA VAL A 54 -11.20 -2.79 -7.65
C VAL A 54 -10.88 -1.35 -7.37
N ARG A 55 -10.75 -1.00 -6.11
CA ARG A 55 -10.46 0.35 -5.63
C ARG A 55 -9.35 0.33 -4.60
N PHE A 56 -8.50 1.36 -4.61
CA PHE A 56 -7.55 1.62 -3.54
C PHE A 56 -7.55 3.11 -3.19
N LYS A 57 -7.72 3.39 -1.89
CA LYS A 57 -7.69 4.74 -1.33
C LYS A 57 -6.42 4.92 -0.52
N GLY A 58 -5.60 5.89 -0.90
CA GLY A 58 -4.45 6.32 -0.10
C GLY A 58 -4.84 7.25 1.03
N ASN A 59 -3.88 7.53 1.89
CA ASN A 59 -3.93 8.64 2.86
C ASN A 59 -2.93 9.73 2.45
N ASN A 60 -2.84 10.79 3.27
CA ASN A 60 -1.95 11.94 3.03
C ASN A 60 -0.46 11.59 2.93
N TYR A 61 -0.04 10.37 3.30
CA TYR A 61 1.35 9.90 3.27
C TYR A 61 1.61 8.88 2.16
N THR A 62 0.59 8.57 1.33
CA THR A 62 0.68 7.60 0.25
C THR A 62 0.80 8.32 -1.08
N SER A 63 1.92 8.15 -1.79
CA SER A 63 2.14 8.75 -3.10
C SER A 63 1.15 8.19 -4.13
N ARG A 64 0.95 8.93 -5.23
CA ARG A 64 0.14 8.49 -6.35
C ARG A 64 0.61 7.15 -6.90
N ASP A 65 1.90 7.03 -7.18
CA ASP A 65 2.50 5.80 -7.73
C ASP A 65 2.25 4.60 -6.80
N LYS A 66 2.36 4.80 -5.48
CA LYS A 66 2.09 3.73 -4.50
C LYS A 66 0.62 3.32 -4.48
N VAL A 67 -0.31 4.27 -4.62
CA VAL A 67 -1.75 3.99 -4.73
C VAL A 67 -2.03 3.15 -5.98
N GLU A 68 -1.43 3.49 -7.13
CA GLU A 68 -1.56 2.75 -8.39
C GLU A 68 -0.94 1.33 -8.29
N GLN A 69 0.25 1.19 -7.67
CA GLN A 69 0.86 -0.12 -7.46
C GLN A 69 0.04 -1.01 -6.51
N PHE A 70 -0.52 -0.45 -5.45
CA PHE A 70 -1.36 -1.21 -4.53
C PHE A 70 -2.73 -1.58 -5.12
N LEU A 71 -3.28 -0.72 -5.99
CA LEU A 71 -4.45 -1.08 -6.80
C LEU A 71 -4.15 -2.29 -7.69
N LEU A 72 -3.04 -2.23 -8.44
CA LEU A 72 -2.63 -3.32 -9.34
C LEU A 72 -2.33 -4.62 -8.58
N TYR A 73 -1.69 -4.51 -7.41
CA TYR A 73 -1.48 -5.64 -6.51
C TYR A 73 -2.82 -6.28 -6.10
N ARG A 74 -3.82 -5.45 -5.72
CA ARG A 74 -5.14 -5.96 -5.35
C ARG A 74 -5.86 -6.63 -6.51
N CYS A 75 -5.74 -6.11 -7.73
CA CYS A 75 -6.29 -6.76 -8.91
C CYS A 75 -5.72 -8.18 -9.09
N ALA A 76 -4.42 -8.34 -8.92
CA ALA A 76 -3.74 -9.62 -9.01
C ALA A 76 -4.14 -10.59 -7.88
N GLU A 77 -4.15 -10.10 -6.63
CA GLU A 77 -4.54 -10.87 -5.46
C GLU A 77 -6.00 -11.35 -5.56
N LEU A 78 -6.92 -10.46 -5.95
CA LEU A 78 -8.32 -10.83 -6.19
C LEU A 78 -8.46 -11.90 -7.28
N THR A 79 -7.69 -11.80 -8.35
CA THR A 79 -7.66 -12.79 -9.43
C THR A 79 -7.31 -14.18 -8.90
N GLU A 80 -6.26 -14.30 -8.08
CA GLU A 80 -5.89 -15.58 -7.44
C GLU A 80 -6.93 -16.06 -6.43
N GLN A 81 -7.48 -15.16 -5.60
CA GLN A 81 -8.53 -15.51 -4.63
C GLN A 81 -9.78 -16.08 -5.30
N LEU A 82 -10.09 -15.65 -6.53
CA LEU A 82 -11.20 -16.16 -7.34
C LEU A 82 -10.86 -17.45 -8.08
N GLY A 83 -9.62 -17.95 -7.99
CA GLY A 83 -9.14 -19.15 -8.64
C GLY A 83 -8.69 -18.96 -10.08
N TYR A 84 -8.54 -17.73 -10.57
CA TYR A 84 -8.05 -17.42 -11.91
C TYR A 84 -6.53 -17.10 -11.90
N ASP A 85 -5.91 -17.20 -13.08
CA ASP A 85 -4.46 -17.00 -13.23
C ASP A 85 -4.10 -15.66 -13.87
N HIS A 86 -5.05 -15.08 -14.65
CA HIS A 86 -4.82 -13.90 -15.47
C HIS A 86 -5.95 -12.89 -15.35
N PHE A 87 -5.62 -11.62 -15.54
CA PHE A 87 -6.58 -10.54 -15.66
C PHE A 87 -6.16 -9.51 -16.72
N ILE A 88 -7.15 -8.80 -17.26
CA ILE A 88 -6.93 -7.59 -18.05
C ILE A 88 -7.55 -6.41 -17.32
N VAL A 89 -6.94 -5.24 -17.50
CA VAL A 89 -7.50 -3.97 -17.02
C VAL A 89 -8.28 -3.35 -18.17
N LEU A 90 -9.61 -3.30 -18.03
CA LEU A 90 -10.53 -2.73 -19.01
C LEU A 90 -10.55 -1.19 -18.95
N SER A 91 -10.42 -0.65 -17.74
CA SER A 91 -10.25 0.78 -17.48
C SER A 91 -9.59 1.00 -16.13
N GLU A 92 -8.79 2.07 -16.06
CA GLU A 92 -8.16 2.52 -14.82
C GLU A 92 -8.25 4.04 -14.73
N ASP A 93 -8.44 4.57 -13.53
CA ASP A 93 -8.44 5.99 -13.23
C ASP A 93 -7.86 6.25 -11.84
N THR A 94 -7.07 7.33 -11.73
CA THR A 94 -6.48 7.78 -10.46
C THR A 94 -6.82 9.25 -10.24
N LEU A 95 -7.61 9.49 -9.22
CA LEU A 95 -8.12 10.80 -8.86
C LEU A 95 -7.32 11.40 -7.70
N ASP A 96 -7.00 12.69 -7.82
CA ASP A 96 -6.55 13.52 -6.70
C ASP A 96 -7.78 14.03 -5.93
N ILE A 97 -8.05 13.38 -4.79
CA ILE A 97 -9.17 13.69 -3.89
C ILE A 97 -8.78 14.67 -2.78
N SER A 98 -7.63 15.33 -2.91
CA SER A 98 -7.13 16.29 -1.93
C SER A 98 -8.06 17.49 -1.79
N ASP A 99 -8.10 18.07 -0.59
CA ASP A 99 -8.77 19.35 -0.38
C ASP A 99 -8.05 20.52 -1.10
N PRO A 100 -8.68 21.70 -1.21
CA PRO A 100 -8.08 22.84 -1.91
C PRO A 100 -6.73 23.30 -1.35
N PHE A 101 -6.51 23.17 -0.02
CA PHE A 101 -5.24 23.57 0.60
C PHE A 101 -4.13 22.60 0.29
N ALA A 102 -4.42 21.30 0.24
CA ALA A 102 -3.47 20.28 -0.20
C ALA A 102 -3.14 20.45 -1.71
N LYS A 103 -4.13 20.77 -2.55
CA LYS A 103 -3.93 21.10 -3.97
C LYS A 103 -3.08 22.35 -4.17
N ALA A 104 -3.17 23.32 -3.26
CA ALA A 104 -2.31 24.51 -3.22
C ALA A 104 -0.90 24.25 -2.68
N GLY A 105 -0.58 23.02 -2.26
CA GLY A 105 0.73 22.62 -1.75
C GLY A 105 0.96 22.89 -0.26
N LEU A 106 -0.08 23.25 0.48
CA LEU A 106 0.01 23.52 1.93
C LEU A 106 -0.05 22.26 2.78
N PHE A 107 -0.64 21.18 2.25
CA PHE A 107 -0.74 19.86 2.89
C PHE A 107 -0.43 18.75 1.89
N PRO A 108 -0.05 17.54 2.36
CA PRO A 108 0.13 16.36 1.51
C PRO A 108 -1.15 16.00 0.74
N ARG A 109 -1.00 15.44 -0.47
CA ARG A 109 -2.11 15.08 -1.36
C ARG A 109 -2.66 13.70 -1.04
N ASN A 110 -3.96 13.51 -1.31
CA ASN A 110 -4.67 12.25 -1.24
C ASN A 110 -5.03 11.75 -2.63
N TYR A 111 -4.82 10.45 -2.85
CA TYR A 111 -5.13 9.79 -4.11
C TYR A 111 -6.09 8.63 -3.90
N TYR A 112 -6.92 8.42 -4.90
CA TYR A 112 -7.88 7.34 -5.00
C TYR A 112 -7.77 6.73 -6.40
N ALA A 113 -7.51 5.45 -6.48
CA ALA A 113 -7.42 4.73 -7.75
C ALA A 113 -8.54 3.69 -7.87
N THR A 114 -9.02 3.47 -9.08
CA THR A 114 -10.02 2.47 -9.42
C THR A 114 -9.64 1.78 -10.72
N ALA A 115 -9.85 0.46 -10.78
CA ALA A 115 -9.71 -0.32 -12.01
C ALA A 115 -10.95 -1.18 -12.22
N LEU A 116 -11.33 -1.35 -13.48
CA LEU A 116 -12.26 -2.37 -13.92
C LEU A 116 -11.44 -3.50 -14.54
N ILE A 117 -11.54 -4.70 -13.97
CA ILE A 117 -10.79 -5.87 -14.43
C ILE A 117 -11.72 -6.96 -14.89
N GLN A 118 -11.24 -7.79 -15.81
CA GLN A 118 -11.82 -9.06 -16.18
C GLN A 118 -10.80 -10.17 -15.91
N VAL A 119 -11.23 -11.25 -15.23
CA VAL A 119 -10.39 -12.38 -14.82
C VAL A 119 -10.64 -13.60 -15.71
N PHE A 120 -9.63 -14.43 -15.97
CA PHE A 120 -9.71 -15.62 -16.84
C PHE A 120 -8.51 -16.57 -16.63
N HIS A 121 -8.59 -17.77 -17.20
CA HIS A 121 -7.51 -18.78 -17.15
C HIS A 121 -6.57 -18.76 -18.36
N ASP A 122 -7.06 -18.26 -19.51
CA ASP A 122 -6.32 -18.33 -20.79
C ASP A 122 -5.23 -17.25 -20.85
N PRO A 123 -3.93 -17.61 -21.05
CA PRO A 123 -2.84 -16.64 -21.18
C PRO A 123 -2.75 -15.96 -22.55
N ASP A 124 -3.51 -16.39 -23.56
CA ASP A 124 -3.34 -15.94 -24.95
C ASP A 124 -3.85 -14.52 -25.23
N HIS A 125 -4.36 -13.81 -24.24
CA HIS A 125 -4.75 -12.41 -24.41
C HIS A 125 -3.53 -11.48 -24.37
N ALA A 126 -3.27 -10.75 -25.46
CA ALA A 126 -2.07 -9.90 -25.63
C ALA A 126 -1.84 -8.83 -24.55
N ALA A 127 -2.89 -8.44 -23.82
CA ALA A 127 -2.85 -7.45 -22.72
C ALA A 127 -3.03 -8.10 -21.33
N ALA A 128 -2.90 -9.42 -21.22
CA ALA A 128 -3.11 -10.15 -19.98
C ALA A 128 -1.96 -9.93 -18.99
N TYR A 129 -2.30 -9.66 -17.76
CA TYR A 129 -1.38 -9.70 -16.63
C TYR A 129 -1.45 -11.09 -15.97
N ASN A 130 -0.30 -11.72 -15.75
CA ASN A 130 -0.21 -12.89 -14.88
C ASN A 130 -0.27 -12.43 -13.42
N ALA A 131 -1.24 -12.91 -12.66
CA ALA A 131 -1.51 -12.45 -11.30
C ALA A 131 -0.32 -12.68 -10.36
N ARG A 132 0.29 -13.88 -10.36
CA ARG A 132 1.44 -14.22 -9.52
C ARG A 132 2.67 -13.39 -9.85
N GLU A 133 2.92 -13.11 -11.12
CA GLU A 133 4.05 -12.30 -11.55
C GLU A 133 3.91 -10.85 -11.08
N VAL A 134 2.71 -10.27 -11.22
CA VAL A 134 2.39 -8.93 -10.74
C VAL A 134 2.58 -8.85 -9.22
N MET A 135 2.04 -9.80 -8.46
CA MET A 135 2.18 -9.83 -7.01
C MET A 135 3.64 -9.89 -6.58
N ARG A 136 4.43 -10.84 -7.12
CA ARG A 136 5.86 -10.96 -6.79
C ARG A 136 6.65 -9.68 -7.08
N ARG A 137 6.40 -9.05 -8.22
CA ARG A 137 7.07 -7.80 -8.60
C ARG A 137 6.79 -6.67 -7.61
N ILE A 138 5.52 -6.49 -7.25
CA ILE A 138 5.11 -5.39 -6.35
C ILE A 138 5.53 -5.70 -4.90
N GLN A 139 5.46 -6.94 -4.44
CA GLN A 139 5.99 -7.36 -3.13
C GLN A 139 7.50 -7.10 -3.01
N ALA A 140 8.27 -7.36 -4.06
CA ALA A 140 9.70 -7.06 -4.05
C ALA A 140 9.99 -5.56 -3.95
N GLN A 141 9.09 -4.71 -4.45
CA GLN A 141 9.21 -3.25 -4.37
C GLN A 141 8.77 -2.70 -3.00
N TYR A 142 7.79 -3.35 -2.34
CA TYR A 142 7.18 -2.93 -1.08
C TYR A 142 7.17 -4.06 -0.02
N PRO A 143 8.35 -4.59 0.36
CA PRO A 143 8.43 -5.77 1.22
C PRO A 143 7.90 -5.54 2.64
N ASN A 144 7.99 -4.32 3.14
CA ASN A 144 7.54 -3.99 4.50
C ASN A 144 6.01 -3.87 4.62
N GLU A 145 5.33 -3.56 3.52
CA GLU A 145 3.89 -3.33 3.49
C GLU A 145 3.09 -4.54 3.00
N LEU A 146 3.71 -5.40 2.19
CA LEU A 146 3.06 -6.54 1.54
C LEU A 146 3.66 -7.90 1.99
N GLY A 147 4.84 -7.89 2.61
CA GLY A 147 5.55 -9.13 2.95
C GLY A 147 4.94 -9.95 4.10
N GLU A 148 4.12 -9.36 4.97
CA GLU A 148 3.45 -10.08 6.06
C GLU A 148 2.23 -10.87 5.57
N LEU A 149 1.60 -10.44 4.47
CA LEU A 149 0.40 -11.09 3.91
C LEU A 149 0.69 -12.44 3.23
N SER A 150 1.92 -12.65 2.75
CA SER A 150 2.30 -13.91 2.11
C SER A 150 2.41 -15.09 3.08
N LYS A 151 2.57 -14.83 4.38
CA LYS A 151 2.69 -15.90 5.39
C LYS A 151 1.35 -16.56 5.72
N ASP A 152 0.24 -15.87 5.49
CA ASP A 152 -1.10 -16.38 5.76
C ASP A 152 -1.67 -17.21 4.59
N LEU A 153 -1.04 -17.15 3.41
CA LEU A 153 -1.45 -17.91 2.22
C LEU A 153 -0.73 -19.28 2.11
N ASP A 154 0.38 -19.48 2.84
CA ASP A 154 1.16 -20.73 2.86
C ASP A 154 0.85 -21.64 4.07
N SER A 155 -0.15 -21.31 4.86
CA SER A 155 -0.64 -22.09 6.01
C SER A 155 -2.08 -22.58 5.74
#